data_52223394a1255acdcc360ef1967ba588
#
_entry.id   52223394a1255acdcc360ef1967ba588
#
_cell.length_a   1.000
_cell.length_b   1.000
_cell.length_c   1.000
_cell.angle_alpha   90.00
_cell.angle_beta   90.00
_cell.angle_gamma   90.00
#
_symmetry.space_group_name_H-M   'P 1'
#
loop_
_entity.id
_entity.type
_entity.pdbx_description
1 polymer ?
#
loop_
_entity_poly.entity_id
_entity_poly.type
_entity_poly.pdbx_seq_one_letter_code
_entity_poly.pdbx_strand_id
1 'polypeptide(L)' 'MLKLRIIAPDRLVFEGDVESVTLPGTVGSFTVLNRHAPIISSLEKGKIVYKEANGQSEVAVRSGFAEVRDNVLSICVEL' A
#
# COMPACT_ATOMS: atom_id res chain seq x y z
N MET A 1 12.19 6.34 -6.34
CA MET A 1 11.24 6.23 -5.22
C MET A 1 10.34 5.03 -5.44
N LEU A 2 9.69 4.57 -4.39
CA LEU A 2 8.73 3.46 -4.47
C LEU A 2 7.48 3.94 -5.21
N LYS A 3 7.03 3.17 -6.18
CA LYS A 3 5.77 3.47 -6.86
C LYS A 3 4.63 2.75 -6.15
N LEU A 4 3.59 3.51 -5.80
CA LEU A 4 2.42 2.98 -5.11
C LEU A 4 1.21 3.04 -6.03
N ARG A 5 0.45 1.94 -6.09
CA ARG A 5 -0.85 1.89 -6.77
C ARG A 5 -1.86 1.25 -5.82
N ILE A 6 -2.91 1.98 -5.52
CA ILE A 6 -4.02 1.47 -4.69
C ILE A 6 -5.25 1.40 -5.57
N ILE A 7 -5.79 0.20 -5.75
CA ILE A 7 -6.87 -0.08 -6.68
C ILE A 7 -8.04 -0.70 -5.93
N ALA A 8 -9.24 -0.11 -6.08
CA ALA A 8 -10.49 -0.69 -5.64
C ALA A 8 -11.19 -1.33 -6.85
N PRO A 9 -12.22 -2.17 -6.65
CA PRO A 9 -12.87 -2.85 -7.78
C PRO A 9 -13.41 -1.91 -8.84
N ASP A 10 -13.85 -0.71 -8.45
CA ASP A 10 -14.52 0.23 -9.35
C ASP A 10 -13.67 1.44 -9.72
N ARG A 11 -12.47 1.58 -9.15
CA ARG A 11 -11.67 2.78 -9.44
C ARG A 11 -10.24 2.64 -8.97
N LEU A 12 -9.39 3.49 -9.53
CA LEU A 12 -8.02 3.72 -9.02
C LEU A 12 -8.12 4.72 -7.87
N VAL A 13 -7.65 4.31 -6.69
CA VAL A 13 -7.71 5.14 -5.49
C VAL A 13 -6.53 6.10 -5.43
N PHE A 14 -5.33 5.60 -5.74
CA PHE A 14 -4.12 6.40 -5.74
C PHE A 14 -3.07 5.77 -6.64
N GLU A 15 -2.28 6.62 -7.29
CA GLU A 15 -1.10 6.18 -8.03
C GLU A 15 -0.07 7.30 -7.97
N GLY A 16 1.16 6.96 -7.58
CA GLY A 16 2.23 7.96 -7.52
C GLY A 16 3.46 7.45 -6.79
N ASP A 17 4.46 8.29 -6.70
CA ASP A 17 5.70 7.99 -6.00
C ASP A 17 5.57 8.33 -4.52
N VAL A 18 6.05 7.43 -3.66
CA VAL A 18 5.97 7.61 -2.21
C VAL A 18 7.30 7.26 -1.57
N GLU A 19 7.51 7.75 -0.35
CA GLU A 19 8.68 7.43 0.45
C GLU A 19 8.49 6.16 1.25
N SER A 20 7.29 5.94 1.77
CA SER A 20 6.98 4.77 2.58
C SER A 20 5.49 4.48 2.55
N VAL A 21 5.14 3.23 2.82
CA VAL A 21 3.74 2.80 2.95
C VAL A 21 3.66 1.84 4.13
N THR A 22 2.76 2.10 5.06
CA THR A 22 2.47 1.21 6.19
C THR A 22 1.12 0.56 5.95
N LEU A 23 1.08 -0.76 6.06
CA LEU A 23 -0.09 -1.55 5.70
C LEU A 23 -0.54 -2.42 6.88
N PRO A 24 -1.86 -2.65 7.01
CA PRO A 24 -2.40 -3.52 8.05
C PRO A 24 -2.38 -4.99 7.59
N GLY A 25 -1.19 -5.59 7.59
CA GLY A 25 -1.07 -7.00 7.22
C GLY A 25 -1.81 -7.91 8.20
N THR A 26 -2.33 -9.04 7.71
CA THR A 26 -3.08 -9.96 8.57
C THR A 26 -2.23 -10.59 9.66
N VAL A 27 -0.91 -10.63 9.46
CA VAL A 27 0.03 -11.16 10.46
C VAL A 27 0.65 -10.04 11.29
N GLY A 28 0.29 -8.81 11.02
CA GLY A 28 0.83 -7.64 11.70
C GLY A 28 1.09 -6.51 10.73
N SER A 29 1.08 -5.30 11.27
CA SER A 29 1.39 -4.11 10.48
C SER A 29 2.83 -4.16 9.99
N PHE A 30 3.06 -3.71 8.76
CA PHE A 30 4.41 -3.65 8.22
C PHE A 30 4.57 -2.42 7.32
N THR A 31 5.82 -2.00 7.13
CA THR A 31 6.13 -0.81 6.34
C THR A 31 7.02 -1.20 5.16
N VAL A 32 6.65 -0.71 3.98
CA VAL A 32 7.39 -0.91 2.73
C VAL A 32 8.13 0.38 2.41
N LEU A 33 9.42 0.27 2.21
CA LEU A 33 10.28 1.38 1.83
C LEU A 33 10.79 1.17 0.41
N ASN A 34 11.46 2.20 -0.11
CA ASN A 34 12.09 2.10 -1.42
C ASN A 34 13.01 0.88 -1.49
N ARG A 35 12.92 0.13 -2.57
CA ARG A 35 13.73 -1.08 -2.84
C ARG A 35 13.46 -2.22 -1.86
N HIS A 36 12.26 -2.28 -1.33
CA HIS A 36 11.86 -3.41 -0.48
C HIS A 36 11.91 -4.71 -1.27
N ALA A 37 12.31 -5.80 -0.60
CA ALA A 37 12.32 -7.12 -1.21
C ALA A 37 10.90 -7.52 -1.66
N PRO A 38 10.78 -8.33 -2.71
CA PRO A 38 9.45 -8.78 -3.17
C PRO A 38 8.69 -9.50 -2.06
N ILE A 39 7.42 -9.14 -1.90
CA ILE A 39 6.53 -9.81 -0.96
C ILE A 39 5.10 -9.81 -1.49
N ILE A 40 4.30 -10.74 -0.99
CA ILE A 40 2.86 -10.77 -1.18
C ILE A 40 2.26 -10.88 0.22
N SER A 41 1.25 -10.06 0.52
CA SER A 41 0.61 -10.07 1.83
C SER A 41 -0.88 -9.81 1.69
N SER A 42 -1.67 -10.52 2.47
CA SER A 42 -3.08 -10.16 2.65
C SER A 42 -3.19 -9.07 3.71
N LEU A 43 -4.22 -8.26 3.61
CA LEU A 43 -4.47 -7.14 4.50
C LEU A 43 -5.79 -7.34 5.23
N GLU A 44 -5.82 -6.92 6.49
CA GLU A 44 -7.04 -6.92 7.27
C GLU A 44 -7.61 -5.51 7.33
N LYS A 45 -8.78 -5.37 7.96
CA LYS A 45 -9.39 -4.06 8.17
C LYS A 45 -8.43 -3.15 8.90
N GLY A 46 -8.26 -1.94 8.36
CA GLY A 46 -7.34 -0.97 8.94
C GLY A 46 -7.10 0.18 7.98
N LYS A 47 -5.98 0.85 8.16
CA LYS A 47 -5.60 1.99 7.34
C LYS A 47 -4.28 1.75 6.65
N ILE A 48 -4.24 2.07 5.36
CA ILE A 48 -3.00 2.17 4.61
C ILE A 48 -2.52 3.61 4.77
N VAL A 49 -1.32 3.79 5.28
CA VAL A 49 -0.74 5.11 5.49
C VAL A 49 0.45 5.26 4.56
N TYR A 50 0.41 6.26 3.67
CA TYR A 50 1.53 6.48 2.76
C TYR A 50 2.06 7.90 2.87
N LYS A 51 3.37 8.00 2.73
CA LYS A 51 4.08 9.26 2.90
C LYS A 51 4.66 9.69 1.56
N GLU A 52 4.27 10.87 1.12
CA GLU A 52 4.80 11.52 -0.07
C GLU A 52 5.80 12.59 0.35
N ALA A 53 6.50 13.18 -0.63
CA ALA A 53 7.47 14.23 -0.34
C ALA A 53 6.86 15.43 0.38
N ASN A 54 5.59 15.72 0.10
CA ASN A 54 4.91 16.91 0.63
C ASN A 54 3.83 16.59 1.67
N GLY A 55 3.77 15.38 2.18
CA GLY A 55 2.79 15.08 3.22
C GLY A 55 2.49 13.60 3.33
N GLN A 56 1.55 13.30 4.21
CA GLN A 56 1.14 11.95 4.54
C GLN A 56 -0.37 11.84 4.34
N SER A 57 -0.81 10.71 3.80
CA SER A 57 -2.22 10.44 3.58
C SER A 57 -2.55 9.04 4.07
N GLU A 58 -3.84 8.77 4.28
CA GLU A 58 -4.26 7.44 4.68
C GLU A 58 -5.56 7.06 3.97
N VAL A 59 -5.72 5.75 3.78
CA VAL A 59 -6.91 5.16 3.15
C VAL A 59 -7.41 4.05 4.06
N ALA A 60 -8.65 4.17 4.51
CA ALA A 60 -9.29 3.12 5.31
C ALA A 60 -9.74 2.00 4.38
N VAL A 61 -9.42 0.76 4.74
CA VAL A 61 -9.78 -0.41 3.94
C VAL A 61 -10.43 -1.46 4.83
N ARG A 62 -11.25 -2.30 4.22
CA ARG A 62 -11.90 -3.42 4.92
C ARG A 62 -11.07 -4.70 4.78
N SER A 63 -10.41 -4.85 3.66
CA SER A 63 -9.53 -5.98 3.36
C SER A 63 -8.72 -5.62 2.14
N GLY A 64 -7.76 -6.47 1.80
CA GLY A 64 -6.99 -6.25 0.59
C GLY A 64 -5.83 -7.20 0.45
N PHE A 65 -5.05 -6.91 -0.55
CA PHE A 65 -3.93 -7.70 -1.00
C PHE A 65 -2.83 -6.76 -1.47
N ALA A 66 -1.61 -7.00 -1.04
CA ALA A 66 -0.47 -6.17 -1.42
C ALA A 66 0.61 -7.02 -2.05
N GLU A 67 1.23 -6.50 -3.10
CA GLU A 67 2.36 -7.14 -3.76
C GLU A 67 3.43 -6.10 -4.03
N VAL A 68 4.67 -6.41 -3.62
CA VAL A 68 5.85 -5.61 -3.98
C VAL A 68 6.66 -6.40 -5.00
N ARG A 69 6.91 -5.78 -6.15
CA ARG A 69 7.74 -6.35 -7.21
C ARG A 69 8.34 -5.23 -8.05
N ASP A 70 9.66 -5.32 -8.29
CA ASP A 70 10.38 -4.34 -9.11
C ASP A 70 10.15 -2.90 -8.66
N ASN A 71 10.17 -2.69 -7.35
CA ASN A 71 9.99 -1.39 -6.71
C ASN A 71 8.60 -0.77 -6.97
N VAL A 72 7.62 -1.63 -7.25
CA VAL A 72 6.22 -1.23 -7.40
C VAL A 72 5.40 -1.95 -6.34
N LEU A 73 4.70 -1.18 -5.52
CA LEU A 73 3.76 -1.72 -4.54
C LEU A 73 2.36 -1.57 -5.10
N SER A 74 1.74 -2.69 -5.42
CA SER A 74 0.37 -2.74 -5.93
C SER A 74 -0.54 -3.27 -4.84
N ILE A 75 -1.59 -2.52 -4.51
CA ILE A 75 -2.53 -2.89 -3.46
C ILE A 75 -3.93 -2.90 -4.04
N CYS A 76 -4.60 -4.05 -3.95
CA CYS A 76 -6.01 -4.19 -4.31
C CYS A 76 -6.81 -4.20 -3.02
N VAL A 77 -7.81 -3.33 -2.90
CA VAL A 77 -8.52 -3.13 -1.64
C VAL A 77 -10.03 -3.20 -1.81
N GLU A 78 -10.70 -3.51 -0.71
CA GLU A 78 -12.12 -3.28 -0.51
C GLU A 78 -12.28 -2.11 0.46
N LEU A 79 -12.98 -1.10 0.00
CA LEU A 79 -13.20 0.11 0.81
C LEU A 79 -14.41 0.01 1.73
#